data_3e4406e907d2eea7a4b18f467129771c
#
_entry.id   3e4406e907d2eea7a4b18f467129771c
#
_cell.length_a   1.000
_cell.length_b   1.000
_cell.length_c   1.000
_cell.angle_alpha   90.00
_cell.angle_beta   90.00
_cell.angle_gamma   90.00
#
_symmetry.space_group_name_H-M   'P 1'
#
loop_
_entity.id
_entity.type
_entity.pdbx_description
1 polymer ?
#
loop_
_entity_poly.entity_id
_entity_poly.type
_entity_poly.pdbx_seq_one_letter_code
_entity_poly.pdbx_strand_id
1 'polypeptide(L)'
;MKLSILEGIHPMLQKIGYDNRGFTLIELMVVIIILGILAMWVAPKIMSRPGEARQVKARLDIQNLENALKLYKLDNGVYPTTEQGLQALVEQPESGTIPKKWKPGGYLEKGRVPKDPWGNDFVYLSPGLHSDFDLISYGLDGVPGGEDENKDVNNWEIE
;
A
#
# COMPACT_ATOMS: atom_id res chain seq x y z
N MET A 1 73.17 42.49 14.14
CA MET A 1 73.37 41.71 12.93
C MET A 1 72.03 41.27 12.41
N LYS A 2 71.68 41.85 11.30
CA LYS A 2 70.59 41.68 10.38
C LYS A 2 70.00 40.24 10.34
N LEU A 3 68.68 40.13 10.25
CA LEU A 3 68.06 39.43 9.12
C LEU A 3 66.60 39.85 8.96
N SER A 4 66.37 40.65 7.93
CA SER A 4 65.11 40.78 7.24
C SER A 4 64.83 39.50 6.50
N ILE A 5 63.62 39.00 6.47
CA ILE A 5 62.89 38.27 5.42
C ILE A 5 61.50 37.98 5.93
N LEU A 6 60.51 38.71 5.47
CA LEU A 6 59.10 38.29 5.38
C LEU A 6 58.32 39.33 4.57
N GLU A 7 58.73 39.48 3.28
CA GLU A 7 57.86 40.07 2.26
C GLU A 7 57.25 38.90 1.45
N GLY A 8 55.96 38.95 1.22
CA GLY A 8 55.37 38.33 0.07
C GLY A 8 54.45 37.15 0.27
N ILE A 9 53.32 37.34 0.95
CA ILE A 9 52.13 36.55 0.63
C ILE A 9 50.93 37.51 0.46
N HIS A 10 50.75 37.95 -0.79
CA HIS A 10 49.49 38.55 -1.21
C HIS A 10 48.44 37.46 -1.28
N PRO A 11 47.36 37.51 -0.49
CA PRO A 11 46.20 36.66 -0.77
C PRO A 11 45.48 37.24 -1.99
N MET A 12 45.55 36.52 -3.09
CA MET A 12 44.72 36.72 -4.28
C MET A 12 43.26 36.41 -3.89
N LEU A 13 42.61 37.41 -3.28
CA LEU A 13 41.14 37.37 -3.11
C LEU A 13 40.51 37.53 -4.49
N GLN A 14 40.25 36.40 -5.18
CA GLN A 14 39.34 36.41 -6.32
C GLN A 14 37.98 36.94 -5.83
N LYS A 15 37.64 38.14 -6.27
CA LYS A 15 36.29 38.69 -6.19
C LYS A 15 35.39 37.75 -7.03
N ILE A 16 34.62 36.89 -6.35
CA ILE A 16 33.49 36.22 -6.95
C ILE A 16 32.50 37.34 -7.25
N GLY A 17 32.45 37.78 -8.50
CA GLY A 17 31.47 38.74 -8.95
C GLY A 17 30.10 38.06 -8.92
N TYR A 18 29.27 38.43 -7.95
CA TYR A 18 27.85 38.12 -7.97
C TYR A 18 27.23 38.92 -9.13
N ASP A 19 26.91 38.23 -10.22
CA ASP A 19 26.15 38.80 -11.34
C ASP A 19 24.69 38.99 -10.86
N ASN A 20 24.38 40.21 -10.42
CA ASN A 20 23.04 40.62 -9.95
C ASN A 20 22.07 40.85 -11.14
N ARG A 21 22.03 39.92 -12.09
CA ARG A 21 21.01 39.94 -13.14
C ARG A 21 19.71 39.44 -12.56
N GLY A 22 18.77 40.32 -12.29
CA GLY A 22 17.40 39.98 -11.92
C GLY A 22 16.70 39.29 -13.10
N PHE A 23 15.82 38.33 -12.81
CA PHE A 23 14.97 37.70 -13.82
C PHE A 23 14.03 38.74 -14.46
N THR A 24 13.87 38.65 -15.76
CA THR A 24 12.90 39.47 -16.48
C THR A 24 11.49 38.86 -16.32
N LEU A 25 10.47 39.69 -16.39
CA LEU A 25 9.07 39.23 -16.30
C LEU A 25 8.73 38.24 -17.44
N ILE A 26 9.26 38.48 -18.66
CA ILE A 26 9.07 37.59 -19.80
C ILE A 26 9.74 36.21 -19.57
N GLU A 27 10.88 36.15 -18.93
CA GLU A 27 11.60 34.90 -18.62
C GLU A 27 10.78 34.04 -17.65
N LEU A 28 10.20 34.65 -16.61
CA LEU A 28 9.28 33.95 -15.72
C LEU A 28 8.02 33.46 -16.45
N MET A 29 7.43 34.27 -17.35
CA MET A 29 6.28 33.87 -18.15
C MET A 29 6.61 32.64 -19.03
N VAL A 30 7.75 32.63 -19.69
CA VAL A 30 8.18 31.48 -20.53
C VAL A 30 8.37 30.23 -19.67
N VAL A 31 8.99 30.35 -18.50
CA VAL A 31 9.18 29.22 -17.60
C VAL A 31 7.86 28.60 -17.15
N ILE A 32 6.89 29.41 -16.73
CA ILE A 32 5.59 28.87 -16.30
C ILE A 32 4.80 28.25 -17.45
N ILE A 33 4.92 28.76 -18.68
CA ILE A 33 4.31 28.15 -19.87
C ILE A 33 4.93 26.76 -20.13
N ILE A 34 6.25 26.67 -20.13
CA ILE A 34 6.98 25.39 -20.33
C ILE A 34 6.61 24.39 -19.23
N LEU A 35 6.61 24.81 -17.97
CA LEU A 35 6.22 23.96 -16.85
C LEU A 35 4.77 23.48 -16.97
N GLY A 36 3.86 24.35 -17.43
CA GLY A 36 2.46 24.00 -17.69
C GLY A 36 2.31 22.91 -18.76
N ILE A 37 3.05 23.03 -19.86
CA ILE A 37 3.06 22.03 -20.93
C ILE A 37 3.63 20.69 -20.41
N LEU A 38 4.75 20.72 -19.68
CA LEU A 38 5.35 19.53 -19.11
C LEU A 38 4.44 18.86 -18.06
N ALA A 39 3.76 19.66 -17.23
CA ALA A 39 2.81 19.14 -16.24
C ALA A 39 1.66 18.35 -16.88
N MET A 40 1.19 18.78 -18.04
CA MET A 40 0.11 18.10 -18.78
C MET A 40 0.49 16.66 -19.20
N TRP A 41 1.76 16.38 -19.43
CA TRP A 41 2.27 15.04 -19.79
C TRP A 41 2.59 14.16 -18.60
N VAL A 42 2.90 14.76 -17.46
CA VAL A 42 3.33 14.04 -16.24
C VAL A 42 2.14 13.71 -15.35
N ALA A 43 1.15 14.59 -15.26
CA ALA A 43 -0.01 14.43 -14.38
C ALA A 43 -0.74 13.09 -14.55
N PRO A 44 -1.05 12.57 -15.76
CA PRO A 44 -1.74 11.30 -15.91
C PRO A 44 -0.97 10.10 -15.36
N LYS A 45 0.37 10.11 -15.48
CA LYS A 45 1.23 9.01 -15.01
C LYS A 45 1.32 8.90 -13.49
N ILE A 46 1.09 10.00 -12.78
CA ILE A 46 1.15 10.01 -11.31
C ILE A 46 -0.21 9.59 -10.72
N MET A 47 -1.30 9.85 -11.41
CA MET A 47 -2.66 9.56 -10.92
C MET A 47 -3.03 8.08 -10.96
N SER A 48 -2.38 7.23 -11.78
CA SER A 48 -2.62 5.77 -11.81
C SER A 48 -1.92 4.98 -10.69
N ARG A 49 -0.87 5.53 -10.08
CA ARG A 49 -0.09 4.83 -9.05
C ARG A 49 -0.83 4.48 -7.74
N PRO A 50 -1.78 5.30 -7.24
CA PRO A 50 -2.56 4.93 -6.06
C PRO A 50 -3.39 3.66 -6.25
N GLY A 51 -3.94 3.40 -7.43
CA GLY A 51 -4.71 2.20 -7.73
C GLY A 51 -3.87 0.93 -7.68
N GLU A 52 -2.70 0.92 -8.34
CA GLU A 52 -1.77 -0.20 -8.29
C GLU A 52 -1.33 -0.51 -6.84
N ALA A 53 -1.04 0.53 -6.06
CA ALA A 53 -0.66 0.36 -4.65
C ALA A 53 -1.77 -0.25 -3.81
N ARG A 54 -3.05 0.10 -4.06
CA ARG A 54 -4.21 -0.51 -3.41
C ARG A 54 -4.36 -1.98 -3.80
N GLN A 55 -4.19 -2.33 -5.08
CA GLN A 55 -4.22 -3.71 -5.55
C GLN A 55 -3.14 -4.57 -4.88
N VAL A 56 -1.91 -4.07 -4.77
CA VAL A 56 -0.82 -4.75 -4.05
C VAL A 56 -1.16 -4.91 -2.57
N LYS A 57 -1.72 -3.88 -1.94
CA LYS A 57 -2.14 -3.95 -0.54
C LYS A 57 -3.25 -4.96 -0.33
N ALA A 58 -4.25 -5.05 -1.22
CA ALA A 58 -5.32 -6.04 -1.13
C ALA A 58 -4.76 -7.47 -1.17
N ARG A 59 -3.79 -7.76 -2.05
CA ARG A 59 -3.11 -9.06 -2.09
C ARG A 59 -2.41 -9.38 -0.78
N LEU A 60 -1.68 -8.44 -0.20
CA LEU A 60 -1.01 -8.61 1.08
C LEU A 60 -2.02 -8.84 2.24
N ASP A 61 -3.12 -8.10 2.24
CA ASP A 61 -4.18 -8.28 3.25
C ASP A 61 -4.82 -9.66 3.13
N ILE A 62 -5.09 -10.16 1.90
CA ILE A 62 -5.57 -11.52 1.64
C ILE A 62 -4.58 -12.57 2.15
N GLN A 63 -3.28 -12.44 1.82
CA GLN A 63 -2.25 -13.37 2.30
C GLN A 63 -2.18 -13.41 3.84
N ASN A 64 -2.32 -12.26 4.51
CA ASN A 64 -2.36 -12.20 5.96
C ASN A 64 -3.59 -12.91 6.54
N LEU A 65 -4.77 -12.73 5.92
CA LEU A 65 -5.99 -13.43 6.31
C LEU A 65 -5.88 -14.94 6.07
N GLU A 66 -5.30 -15.38 4.95
CA GLU A 66 -5.02 -16.79 4.69
C GLU A 66 -4.12 -17.42 5.77
N ASN A 67 -3.05 -16.72 6.17
CA ASN A 67 -2.18 -17.19 7.22
C ASN A 67 -2.93 -17.36 8.55
N ALA A 68 -3.79 -16.41 8.89
CA ALA A 68 -4.64 -16.50 10.06
C ALA A 68 -5.64 -17.66 9.98
N LEU A 69 -6.24 -17.90 8.82
CA LEU A 69 -7.14 -19.03 8.56
C LEU A 69 -6.40 -20.37 8.68
N LYS A 70 -5.17 -20.47 8.14
CA LYS A 70 -4.32 -21.66 8.26
C LYS A 70 -3.95 -21.96 9.73
N LEU A 71 -3.65 -20.91 10.51
CA LEU A 71 -3.41 -21.05 11.96
C LEU A 71 -4.68 -21.50 12.70
N TYR A 72 -5.83 -20.94 12.37
CA TYR A 72 -7.12 -21.39 12.91
C TYR A 72 -7.35 -22.88 12.64
N LYS A 73 -7.15 -23.33 11.39
CA LYS A 73 -7.27 -24.75 11.01
C LYS A 73 -6.26 -25.64 11.76
N LEU A 74 -5.03 -25.17 11.95
CA LEU A 74 -4.01 -25.90 12.67
C LEU A 74 -4.44 -26.21 14.13
N ASP A 75 -5.02 -25.22 14.80
CA ASP A 75 -5.49 -25.35 16.18
C ASP A 75 -6.80 -26.15 16.31
N ASN A 76 -7.72 -25.95 15.37
CA ASN A 76 -9.10 -26.44 15.48
C ASN A 76 -9.46 -27.60 14.54
N GLY A 77 -8.53 -27.94 13.60
CA GLY A 77 -8.69 -29.03 12.64
C GLY A 77 -9.52 -28.72 11.41
N VAL A 78 -10.26 -27.61 11.42
CA VAL A 78 -11.15 -27.17 10.32
C VAL A 78 -11.03 -25.67 10.12
N TYR A 79 -11.38 -25.19 8.93
CA TYR A 79 -11.57 -23.75 8.72
C TYR A 79 -12.91 -23.29 9.30
N PRO A 80 -13.08 -21.99 9.60
CA PRO A 80 -14.41 -21.44 9.91
C PRO A 80 -15.38 -21.71 8.77
N THR A 81 -16.66 -21.89 9.06
CA THR A 81 -17.69 -22.00 8.01
C THR A 81 -17.97 -20.65 7.38
N THR A 82 -18.60 -20.60 6.22
CA THR A 82 -19.04 -19.35 5.58
C THR A 82 -19.89 -18.50 6.53
N GLU A 83 -20.78 -19.12 7.33
CA GLU A 83 -21.63 -18.41 8.29
C GLU A 83 -20.84 -17.83 9.48
N GLN A 84 -19.80 -18.53 9.92
CA GLN A 84 -18.88 -18.04 10.96
C GLN A 84 -18.01 -16.89 10.43
N GLY A 85 -17.71 -16.93 9.14
CA GLY A 85 -16.98 -15.88 8.45
C GLY A 85 -15.58 -15.63 9.01
N LEU A 86 -14.99 -14.54 8.58
CA LEU A 86 -13.69 -14.06 9.09
C LEU A 86 -13.77 -13.59 10.55
N GLN A 87 -14.97 -13.33 11.07
CA GLN A 87 -15.18 -12.95 12.47
C GLN A 87 -14.68 -14.03 13.43
N ALA A 88 -14.74 -15.30 13.02
CA ALA A 88 -14.17 -16.43 13.79
C ALA A 88 -12.68 -16.30 14.08
N LEU A 89 -11.94 -15.47 13.33
CA LEU A 89 -10.52 -15.17 13.59
C LEU A 89 -10.30 -14.17 14.73
N VAL A 90 -11.35 -13.46 15.13
CA VAL A 90 -11.31 -12.38 16.14
C VAL A 90 -12.05 -12.77 17.39
N GLU A 91 -13.19 -13.44 17.24
CA GLU A 91 -14.07 -13.88 18.33
C GLU A 91 -14.34 -15.37 18.20
N GLN A 92 -14.41 -16.07 19.34
CA GLN A 92 -14.72 -17.49 19.33
C GLN A 92 -16.17 -17.67 18.85
N PRO A 93 -16.41 -18.47 17.79
CA PRO A 93 -17.76 -18.76 17.33
C PRO A 93 -18.63 -19.42 18.41
N GLU A 94 -19.87 -18.95 18.53
CA GLU A 94 -20.86 -19.50 19.46
C GLU A 94 -21.87 -20.45 18.76
N SER A 95 -21.83 -20.49 17.42
CA SER A 95 -22.71 -21.30 16.58
C SER A 95 -21.95 -22.14 15.56
N GLY A 96 -22.62 -23.16 15.03
CA GLY A 96 -22.01 -24.13 14.10
C GLY A 96 -21.00 -25.04 14.76
N THR A 97 -19.89 -25.32 14.12
CA THR A 97 -18.79 -26.13 14.69
C THR A 97 -17.98 -25.26 15.63
N ILE A 98 -18.27 -25.36 16.93
CA ILE A 98 -17.59 -24.58 17.97
C ILE A 98 -16.15 -25.09 18.13
N PRO A 99 -15.11 -24.24 17.92
CA PRO A 99 -13.73 -24.63 18.04
C PRO A 99 -13.36 -24.91 19.51
N LYS A 100 -12.76 -26.09 19.78
CA LYS A 100 -12.37 -26.52 21.14
C LYS A 100 -11.05 -25.89 21.60
N LYS A 101 -10.21 -25.48 20.67
CA LYS A 101 -8.86 -24.93 20.93
C LYS A 101 -8.71 -23.53 20.34
N TRP A 102 -9.79 -22.73 20.40
CA TRP A 102 -9.72 -21.37 19.93
C TRP A 102 -8.68 -20.57 20.71
N LYS A 103 -7.81 -19.86 20.00
CA LYS A 103 -6.70 -19.11 20.60
C LYS A 103 -7.19 -17.87 21.35
N PRO A 104 -6.97 -17.72 22.66
CA PRO A 104 -7.31 -16.49 23.38
C PRO A 104 -6.64 -15.27 22.76
N GLY A 105 -7.43 -14.24 22.46
CA GLY A 105 -6.97 -13.03 21.75
C GLY A 105 -7.08 -13.12 20.23
N GLY A 106 -7.51 -14.28 19.69
CA GLY A 106 -7.77 -14.46 18.26
C GLY A 106 -6.51 -14.71 17.42
N TYR A 107 -6.69 -14.70 16.12
CA TYR A 107 -5.70 -15.02 15.10
C TYR A 107 -5.23 -13.80 14.32
N LEU A 108 -5.83 -12.62 14.55
CA LEU A 108 -5.48 -11.36 13.92
C LEU A 108 -4.85 -10.40 14.93
N GLU A 109 -3.68 -9.84 14.60
CA GLU A 109 -2.89 -8.99 15.52
C GLU A 109 -3.66 -7.78 16.06
N LYS A 110 -4.56 -7.19 15.24
CA LYS A 110 -5.30 -6.00 15.62
C LYS A 110 -6.67 -6.30 16.28
N GLY A 111 -6.99 -7.58 16.54
CA GLY A 111 -8.25 -7.99 17.14
C GLY A 111 -9.50 -7.55 16.37
N ARG A 112 -9.38 -7.37 15.06
CA ARG A 112 -10.50 -7.04 14.15
C ARG A 112 -10.21 -7.53 12.75
N VAL A 113 -11.27 -7.88 12.02
CA VAL A 113 -11.18 -8.17 10.59
C VAL A 113 -10.88 -6.86 9.85
N PRO A 114 -9.83 -6.82 9.03
CA PRO A 114 -9.53 -5.62 8.24
C PRO A 114 -10.55 -5.46 7.12
N LYS A 115 -10.75 -4.23 6.69
CA LYS A 115 -11.37 -3.92 5.41
C LYS A 115 -10.31 -3.90 4.32
N ASP A 116 -10.76 -4.09 3.08
CA ASP A 116 -9.89 -3.95 1.93
C ASP A 116 -9.42 -2.49 1.74
N PRO A 117 -8.47 -2.20 0.83
CA PRO A 117 -7.93 -0.85 0.63
C PRO A 117 -8.92 0.19 0.12
N TRP A 118 -10.08 -0.24 -0.34
CA TRP A 118 -11.18 0.62 -0.80
C TRP A 118 -12.27 0.80 0.26
N GLY A 119 -12.20 0.05 1.39
CA GLY A 119 -13.11 0.16 2.51
C GLY A 119 -14.23 -0.87 2.52
N ASN A 120 -14.21 -1.84 1.58
CA ASN A 120 -15.17 -2.94 1.51
C ASN A 120 -14.78 -4.08 2.43
N ASP A 121 -15.73 -4.95 2.75
CA ASP A 121 -15.46 -6.18 3.48
C ASP A 121 -14.95 -7.26 2.50
N PHE A 122 -14.02 -8.11 2.97
CA PHE A 122 -13.62 -9.28 2.21
C PHE A 122 -14.74 -10.32 2.19
N VAL A 123 -14.95 -10.93 1.03
CA VAL A 123 -15.86 -12.06 0.87
C VAL A 123 -15.14 -13.34 1.21
N TYR A 124 -15.74 -14.17 2.06
CA TYR A 124 -15.17 -15.45 2.51
C TYR A 124 -16.18 -16.58 2.30
N LEU A 125 -15.73 -17.65 1.67
CA LEU A 125 -16.52 -18.86 1.44
C LEU A 125 -15.72 -20.08 1.92
N SER A 126 -16.34 -20.94 2.71
CA SER A 126 -15.75 -22.20 3.19
C SER A 126 -16.86 -23.27 3.36
N PRO A 127 -16.81 -24.37 2.59
CA PRO A 127 -15.81 -24.70 1.54
C PRO A 127 -15.81 -23.69 0.40
N GLY A 128 -14.62 -23.44 -0.20
CA GLY A 128 -14.48 -22.60 -1.38
C GLY A 128 -14.91 -23.33 -2.66
N LEU A 129 -15.02 -22.60 -3.74
CA LEU A 129 -15.27 -23.15 -5.09
C LEU A 129 -13.94 -23.50 -5.79
N HIS A 130 -12.85 -22.80 -5.42
CA HIS A 130 -11.53 -22.93 -6.07
C HIS A 130 -10.53 -23.66 -5.17
N SER A 131 -10.67 -23.55 -3.86
CA SER A 131 -9.78 -24.19 -2.90
C SER A 131 -10.53 -24.58 -1.62
N ASP A 132 -9.82 -24.94 -0.53
CA ASP A 132 -10.43 -25.23 0.78
C ASP A 132 -11.33 -24.08 1.27
N PHE A 133 -10.97 -22.86 0.91
CA PHE A 133 -11.76 -21.65 1.12
C PHE A 133 -11.43 -20.62 0.02
N ASP A 134 -12.38 -19.77 -0.31
CA ASP A 134 -12.20 -18.64 -1.21
C ASP A 134 -12.23 -17.34 -0.41
N LEU A 135 -11.30 -16.43 -0.72
CA LEU A 135 -11.19 -15.11 -0.11
C LEU A 135 -11.02 -14.07 -1.22
N ILE A 136 -11.92 -13.09 -1.27
CA ILE A 136 -12.07 -12.16 -2.39
C ILE A 136 -12.18 -10.74 -1.89
N SER A 137 -11.50 -9.80 -2.55
CA SER A 137 -11.84 -8.37 -2.54
C SER A 137 -12.37 -7.99 -3.91
N TYR A 138 -13.53 -7.37 -3.96
CA TYR A 138 -14.17 -6.91 -5.21
C TYR A 138 -13.70 -5.51 -5.66
N GLY A 139 -12.50 -5.08 -5.25
CA GLY A 139 -11.95 -3.83 -5.71
C GLY A 139 -12.74 -2.58 -5.27
N LEU A 140 -12.61 -1.51 -6.06
CA LEU A 140 -13.18 -0.20 -5.73
C LEU A 140 -14.72 -0.18 -5.79
N ASP A 141 -15.33 -0.86 -6.76
CA ASP A 141 -16.78 -0.83 -6.95
C ASP A 141 -17.54 -1.83 -6.07
N GLY A 142 -16.82 -2.79 -5.44
CA GLY A 142 -17.40 -3.75 -4.51
C GLY A 142 -18.30 -4.80 -5.18
N VAL A 143 -18.19 -5.01 -6.50
CA VAL A 143 -18.97 -5.99 -7.25
C VAL A 143 -18.06 -6.94 -8.04
N PRO A 144 -18.49 -8.19 -8.31
CA PRO A 144 -17.68 -9.16 -9.03
C PRO A 144 -17.27 -8.68 -10.43
N GLY A 145 -15.99 -8.86 -10.79
CA GLY A 145 -15.42 -8.52 -12.09
C GLY A 145 -14.74 -7.17 -12.11
N GLY A 146 -14.67 -6.52 -13.29
CA GLY A 146 -14.06 -5.20 -13.46
C GLY A 146 -12.61 -5.23 -13.95
N GLU A 147 -12.08 -4.04 -14.20
CA GLU A 147 -10.71 -3.80 -14.67
C GLU A 147 -10.06 -2.71 -13.81
N ASP A 148 -8.74 -2.60 -13.87
CA ASP A 148 -7.94 -1.61 -13.13
C ASP A 148 -8.20 -1.63 -11.61
N GLU A 149 -8.69 -0.55 -11.03
CA GLU A 149 -9.02 -0.47 -9.59
C GLU A 149 -10.26 -1.28 -9.20
N ASN A 150 -11.13 -1.61 -10.15
CA ASN A 150 -12.32 -2.43 -9.95
C ASN A 150 -12.03 -3.92 -10.06
N LYS A 151 -10.82 -4.31 -10.52
CA LYS A 151 -10.47 -5.71 -10.69
C LYS A 151 -10.47 -6.44 -9.35
N ASP A 152 -11.13 -7.61 -9.34
CA ASP A 152 -11.15 -8.52 -8.19
C ASP A 152 -9.73 -8.98 -7.82
N VAL A 153 -9.52 -9.16 -6.52
CA VAL A 153 -8.32 -9.80 -5.97
C VAL A 153 -8.74 -11.07 -5.26
N ASN A 154 -8.33 -12.20 -5.82
CA ASN A 154 -8.74 -13.52 -5.40
C ASN A 154 -7.55 -14.28 -4.82
N ASN A 155 -7.74 -15.02 -3.70
CA ASN A 155 -6.65 -15.76 -3.07
C ASN A 155 -6.05 -16.84 -3.96
N TRP A 156 -6.84 -17.48 -4.82
CA TRP A 156 -6.36 -18.52 -5.74
C TRP A 156 -5.58 -17.99 -6.96
N GLU A 157 -5.53 -16.66 -7.15
CA GLU A 157 -4.74 -16.00 -8.20
C GLU A 157 -3.46 -15.36 -7.65
N ILE A 158 -3.23 -15.44 -6.34
CA ILE A 158 -2.03 -14.87 -5.68
C ILE A 158 -0.99 -15.99 -5.60
N GLU A 159 0.11 -15.82 -6.35
CA GLU A 159 1.30 -16.67 -6.29
C GLU A 159 2.26 -16.23 -5.17
#